data_7aeae7ad6adc4d7c1a00eb402190af2b
#
_entry.id   7aeae7ad6adc4d7c1a00eb402190af2b
#
_cell.length_a   1.000
_cell.length_b   1.000
_cell.length_c   1.000
_cell.angle_alpha   90.00
_cell.angle_beta   90.00
_cell.angle_gamma   90.00
#
_symmetry.space_group_name_H-M   'P 1'
#
loop_
_entity.id
_entity.type
_entity.pdbx_description
1 polymer ?
#
loop_
_entity_poly.entity_id
_entity_poly.type
_entity_poly.pdbx_seq_one_letter_code
_entity_poly.pdbx_strand_id
1 'polypeptide(L)'
;MKLVILDRDGTINHDSDEFIKSPEEWKPIKGSLEGIARLTQAGYRIAVATNQSGIARGKLDTRTVFAIHDTLNRALAQVGGRIDAFFFCPHAADAGCACRKPQPGMLLEIARRFNVPLGEATMVGDAKRDLEAAAAAGAKPVLVLTGKGAKTRTEGGLPPGTRIFPDLAAFAEQLAP
;
A
#
# COMPACT_ATOMS: atom_id res chain seq x y z
N MET A 1 6.40 -5.25 -17.86
CA MET A 1 6.93 -4.41 -16.74
C MET A 1 6.41 -5.02 -15.44
N LYS A 2 7.28 -5.25 -14.45
CA LYS A 2 6.86 -5.82 -13.16
C LYS A 2 6.37 -4.69 -12.23
N LEU A 3 5.15 -4.78 -11.72
CA LEU A 3 4.52 -3.76 -10.87
C LEU A 3 4.06 -4.36 -9.54
N VAL A 4 4.43 -3.71 -8.44
CA VAL A 4 3.92 -3.97 -7.09
C VAL A 4 3.21 -2.71 -6.60
N ILE A 5 2.00 -2.88 -6.10
CA ILE A 5 1.19 -1.83 -5.50
C ILE A 5 1.15 -2.11 -3.99
N LEU A 6 1.45 -1.11 -3.19
CA LEU A 6 1.52 -1.23 -1.73
C LEU A 6 0.46 -0.35 -1.07
N ASP A 7 -0.23 -0.86 -0.07
CA ASP A 7 -0.82 0.02 0.93
C ASP A 7 0.29 0.67 1.76
N ARG A 8 -0.01 1.79 2.42
CA ARG A 8 0.95 2.53 3.23
C ARG A 8 0.87 2.12 4.69
N ASP A 9 -0.23 2.49 5.34
CA ASP A 9 -0.42 2.33 6.79
C ASP A 9 -0.70 0.86 7.13
N GLY A 10 0.10 0.27 8.02
CA GLY A 10 0.04 -1.15 8.36
C GLY A 10 0.84 -2.08 7.43
N THR A 11 1.36 -1.57 6.31
CA THR A 11 2.15 -2.33 5.32
C THR A 11 3.58 -1.80 5.24
N ILE A 12 3.76 -0.51 4.97
CA ILE A 12 5.09 0.16 4.92
C ILE A 12 5.45 0.72 6.28
N ASN A 13 4.52 1.40 6.93
CA ASN A 13 4.67 2.04 8.24
C ASN A 13 3.60 1.55 9.22
N HIS A 14 3.88 1.73 10.51
CA HIS A 14 2.91 1.46 11.56
C HIS A 14 1.63 2.27 11.34
N ASP A 15 0.47 1.62 11.55
CA ASP A 15 -0.84 2.25 11.47
C ASP A 15 -1.19 2.94 12.81
N SER A 16 -2.17 3.84 12.77
CA SER A 16 -2.73 4.50 13.95
C SER A 16 -4.23 4.71 13.75
N ASP A 17 -5.01 4.36 14.77
CA ASP A 17 -6.45 4.65 14.78
C ASP A 17 -6.74 6.16 14.86
N GLU A 18 -5.74 6.96 15.30
CA GLU A 18 -5.77 8.43 15.33
C GLU A 18 -5.22 9.08 14.05
N PHE A 19 -5.03 8.31 12.98
CA PHE A 19 -4.38 8.69 11.72
C PHE A 19 -2.87 9.03 11.89
N ILE A 20 -2.13 8.99 10.80
CA ILE A 20 -0.77 9.54 10.71
C ILE A 20 -0.90 10.99 10.24
N LYS A 21 -0.75 11.94 11.16
CA LYS A 21 -1.10 13.36 10.98
C LYS A 21 0.09 14.28 10.72
N SER A 22 1.30 13.73 10.82
CA SER A 22 2.52 14.50 10.57
C SER A 22 3.68 13.59 10.16
N PRO A 23 4.75 14.15 9.53
CA PRO A 23 5.97 13.40 9.25
C PRO A 23 6.60 12.76 10.48
N GLU A 24 6.51 13.40 11.65
CA GLU A 24 7.08 12.91 12.92
C GLU A 24 6.35 11.69 13.46
N GLU A 25 5.06 11.55 13.16
CA GLU A 25 4.25 10.37 13.52
C GLU A 25 4.51 9.17 12.60
N TRP A 26 5.07 9.40 11.42
CA TRP A 26 5.36 8.34 10.48
C TRP A 26 6.55 7.50 10.95
N LYS A 27 6.35 6.20 11.15
CA LYS A 27 7.38 5.24 11.59
C LYS A 27 7.34 4.01 10.70
N PRO A 28 8.44 3.67 9.99
CA PRO A 28 8.47 2.49 9.14
C PRO A 28 8.38 1.20 9.97
N ILE A 29 7.71 0.20 9.43
CA ILE A 29 7.76 -1.16 9.96
C ILE A 29 9.14 -1.73 9.67
N LYS A 30 9.72 -2.42 10.65
CA LYS A 30 11.04 -3.03 10.51
C LYS A 30 11.11 -3.92 9.25
N GLY A 31 12.10 -3.70 8.41
CA GLY A 31 12.34 -4.45 7.18
C GLY A 31 11.51 -3.99 5.98
N SER A 32 10.52 -3.10 6.16
CA SER A 32 9.67 -2.68 5.04
C SER A 32 10.42 -1.86 3.99
N LEU A 33 11.31 -0.97 4.43
CA LEU A 33 12.12 -0.14 3.53
C LEU A 33 13.12 -1.00 2.75
N GLU A 34 13.78 -1.93 3.42
CA GLU A 34 14.71 -2.88 2.82
C GLU A 34 14.00 -3.80 1.81
N GLY A 35 12.76 -4.23 2.13
CA GLY A 35 11.93 -4.99 1.20
C GLY A 35 11.61 -4.20 -0.07
N ILE A 36 11.25 -2.92 0.05
CA ILE A 36 11.01 -2.05 -1.11
C ILE A 36 12.31 -1.83 -1.89
N ALA A 37 13.44 -1.64 -1.21
CA ALA A 37 14.75 -1.49 -1.86
C ALA A 37 15.10 -2.74 -2.68
N ARG A 38 14.91 -3.94 -2.13
CA ARG A 38 15.11 -5.22 -2.83
C ARG A 38 14.26 -5.31 -4.10
N LEU A 39 12.96 -5.00 -4.01
CA LEU A 39 12.07 -4.98 -5.18
C LEU A 39 12.52 -3.96 -6.23
N THR A 40 12.93 -2.76 -5.79
CA THR A 40 13.46 -1.71 -6.67
C THR A 40 14.68 -2.20 -7.44
N GLN A 41 15.64 -2.82 -6.74
CA GLN A 41 16.88 -3.35 -7.32
C GLN A 41 16.61 -4.51 -8.28
N ALA A 42 15.57 -5.31 -8.02
CA ALA A 42 15.10 -6.38 -8.92
C ALA A 42 14.28 -5.87 -10.12
N GLY A 43 14.20 -4.55 -10.31
CA GLY A 43 13.56 -3.92 -11.48
C GLY A 43 12.04 -3.80 -11.39
N TYR A 44 11.45 -3.95 -10.19
CA TYR A 44 10.02 -3.69 -10.00
C TYR A 44 9.74 -2.19 -9.95
N ARG A 45 8.62 -1.79 -10.55
CA ARG A 45 8.00 -0.50 -10.30
C ARG A 45 7.13 -0.61 -9.05
N ILE A 46 7.20 0.39 -8.21
CA ILE A 46 6.48 0.43 -6.93
C ILE A 46 5.53 1.62 -6.92
N ALA A 47 4.25 1.36 -6.75
CA ALA A 47 3.23 2.38 -6.53
C ALA A 47 2.61 2.21 -5.14
N VAL A 48 2.22 3.31 -4.52
CA VAL A 48 1.44 3.30 -3.28
C VAL A 48 -0.01 3.64 -3.58
N ALA A 49 -0.95 2.87 -3.02
CA ALA A 49 -2.39 3.13 -3.07
C ALA A 49 -2.97 3.14 -1.65
N THR A 50 -3.21 4.31 -1.08
CA THR A 50 -3.57 4.47 0.33
C THR A 50 -4.87 5.25 0.53
N ASN A 51 -5.74 4.76 1.41
CA ASN A 51 -6.90 5.51 1.89
C ASN A 51 -6.46 6.51 2.95
N GLN A 52 -6.80 7.79 2.77
CA GLN A 52 -6.44 8.89 3.67
C GLN A 52 -7.68 9.71 4.08
N SER A 53 -8.66 9.05 4.69
CA SER A 53 -9.92 9.67 5.11
C SER A 53 -9.77 10.71 6.23
N GLY A 54 -8.60 10.79 6.86
CA GLY A 54 -8.27 11.86 7.79
C GLY A 54 -8.38 13.26 7.16
N ILE A 55 -8.19 13.37 5.84
CA ILE A 55 -8.40 14.63 5.11
C ILE A 55 -9.88 15.04 5.18
N ALA A 56 -10.81 14.14 4.82
CA ALA A 56 -12.24 14.42 4.89
C ALA A 56 -12.72 14.70 6.31
N ARG A 57 -12.03 14.16 7.33
CA ARG A 57 -12.35 14.37 8.74
C ARG A 57 -11.66 15.61 9.34
N GLY A 58 -10.93 16.39 8.54
CA GLY A 58 -10.21 17.58 9.00
C GLY A 58 -9.07 17.31 9.97
N LYS A 59 -8.53 16.09 10.01
CA LYS A 59 -7.41 15.69 10.89
C LYS A 59 -6.04 16.04 10.30
N LEU A 60 -5.93 16.08 8.98
CA LEU A 60 -4.77 16.52 8.22
C LEU A 60 -5.23 17.05 6.86
N ASP A 61 -4.33 17.71 6.14
CA ASP A 61 -4.58 18.20 4.79
C ASP A 61 -3.71 17.48 3.74
N THR A 62 -3.94 17.76 2.48
CA THR A 62 -3.18 17.18 1.35
C THR A 62 -1.69 17.53 1.42
N ARG A 63 -1.35 18.74 1.89
CA ARG A 63 0.05 19.18 2.07
C ARG A 63 0.76 18.28 3.08
N THR A 64 0.09 17.94 4.17
CA THR A 64 0.60 17.02 5.20
C THR A 64 0.82 15.62 4.63
N VAL A 65 -0.10 15.11 3.81
CA VAL A 65 0.09 13.81 3.13
C VAL A 65 1.34 13.84 2.26
N PHE A 66 1.57 14.89 1.48
CA PHE A 66 2.79 15.03 0.68
C PHE A 66 4.06 15.10 1.54
N ALA A 67 4.04 15.82 2.67
CA ALA A 67 5.18 15.89 3.58
C ALA A 67 5.51 14.51 4.19
N ILE A 68 4.51 13.70 4.52
CA ILE A 68 4.69 12.32 4.97
C ILE A 68 5.31 11.47 3.85
N HIS A 69 4.82 11.57 2.61
CA HIS A 69 5.37 10.85 1.46
C HIS A 69 6.81 11.26 1.14
N ASP A 70 7.16 12.53 1.30
CA ASP A 70 8.56 13.00 1.18
C ASP A 70 9.46 12.40 2.26
N THR A 71 8.97 12.28 3.49
CA THR A 71 9.72 11.63 4.58
C THR A 71 9.96 10.15 4.26
N LEU A 72 8.95 9.45 3.75
CA LEU A 72 9.08 8.08 3.30
C LEU A 72 10.10 7.95 2.15
N ASN A 73 10.02 8.83 1.14
CA ASN A 73 10.96 8.81 0.01
C ASN A 73 12.41 9.06 0.45
N ARG A 74 12.63 9.98 1.38
CA ARG A 74 13.97 10.24 1.93
C ARG A 74 14.51 9.02 2.69
N ALA A 75 13.67 8.36 3.49
CA ALA A 75 14.06 7.15 4.20
C ALA A 75 14.39 5.99 3.23
N LEU A 76 13.59 5.82 2.17
CA LEU A 76 13.87 4.82 1.13
C LEU A 76 15.16 5.09 0.37
N ALA A 77 15.46 6.34 0.06
CA ALA A 77 16.70 6.71 -0.63
C ALA A 77 17.95 6.29 0.15
N GLN A 78 17.89 6.30 1.49
CA GLN A 78 19.01 5.86 2.35
C GLN A 78 19.32 4.37 2.21
N VAL A 79 18.34 3.55 1.80
CA VAL A 79 18.48 2.09 1.63
C VAL A 79 18.49 1.68 0.16
N GLY A 80 18.51 2.64 -0.76
CA GLY A 80 18.53 2.37 -2.21
C GLY A 80 17.18 1.94 -2.79
N GLY A 81 16.09 2.25 -2.11
CA GLY A 81 14.72 2.02 -2.55
C GLY A 81 14.08 3.26 -3.16
N ARG A 82 12.97 3.08 -3.85
CA ARG A 82 12.13 4.18 -4.34
C ARG A 82 10.68 3.76 -4.48
N ILE A 83 9.79 4.74 -4.43
CA ILE A 83 8.40 4.63 -4.87
C ILE A 83 8.26 5.47 -6.13
N ASP A 84 7.73 4.86 -7.19
CA ASP A 84 7.59 5.51 -8.51
C ASP A 84 6.36 6.43 -8.57
N ALA A 85 5.31 6.16 -7.79
CA ALA A 85 4.13 7.01 -7.70
C ALA A 85 3.31 6.76 -6.43
N PHE A 86 2.66 7.81 -5.93
CA PHE A 86 1.71 7.75 -4.82
C PHE A 86 0.31 8.10 -5.30
N PHE A 87 -0.64 7.28 -4.91
CA PHE A 87 -2.08 7.51 -5.09
C PHE A 87 -2.76 7.45 -3.73
N PHE A 88 -3.62 8.39 -3.46
CA PHE A 88 -4.39 8.40 -2.21
C PHE A 88 -5.84 8.81 -2.45
N CYS A 89 -6.73 8.25 -1.65
CA CYS A 89 -8.13 8.64 -1.61
C CYS A 89 -8.36 9.53 -0.40
N PRO A 90 -8.77 10.80 -0.57
CA PRO A 90 -9.01 11.73 0.53
C PRO A 90 -10.40 11.60 1.15
N HIS A 91 -11.27 10.77 0.57
CA HIS A 91 -12.70 10.75 0.89
C HIS A 91 -13.01 9.94 2.14
N ALA A 92 -14.12 10.30 2.82
CA ALA A 92 -14.70 9.52 3.90
C ALA A 92 -15.32 8.21 3.37
N ALA A 93 -15.63 7.28 4.29
CA ALA A 93 -16.14 5.96 3.93
C ALA A 93 -17.51 5.99 3.23
N ASP A 94 -18.33 6.98 3.51
CA ASP A 94 -19.68 7.19 3.01
C ASP A 94 -19.75 8.08 1.75
N ALA A 95 -18.63 8.53 1.24
CA ALA A 95 -18.57 9.47 0.10
C ALA A 95 -19.01 8.86 -1.23
N GLY A 96 -19.08 7.52 -1.37
CA GLY A 96 -19.48 6.84 -2.60
C GLY A 96 -18.51 7.01 -3.78
N CYS A 97 -17.24 7.33 -3.51
CA CYS A 97 -16.23 7.52 -4.56
C CYS A 97 -15.73 6.18 -5.13
N ALA A 98 -15.20 6.23 -6.36
CA ALA A 98 -14.63 5.06 -7.02
C ALA A 98 -13.18 4.75 -6.57
N CYS A 99 -12.49 5.68 -5.87
CA CYS A 99 -11.08 5.54 -5.53
C CYS A 99 -10.82 4.88 -4.17
N ARG A 100 -11.75 5.00 -3.20
CA ARG A 100 -11.54 4.44 -1.87
C ARG A 100 -11.60 2.91 -1.89
N LYS A 101 -10.50 2.24 -1.49
CA LYS A 101 -10.50 0.79 -1.29
C LYS A 101 -11.61 0.41 -0.28
N PRO A 102 -12.45 -0.60 -0.55
CA PRO A 102 -12.28 -1.70 -1.51
C PRO A 102 -12.62 -1.39 -2.98
N GLN A 103 -13.00 -0.17 -3.34
CA GLN A 103 -13.20 0.18 -4.75
C GLN A 103 -11.85 0.13 -5.51
N PRO A 104 -11.84 -0.33 -6.79
CA PRO A 104 -10.62 -0.55 -7.54
C PRO A 104 -10.01 0.70 -8.19
N GLY A 105 -10.63 1.87 -8.05
CA GLY A 105 -10.30 3.06 -8.85
C GLY A 105 -8.84 3.48 -8.80
N MET A 106 -8.19 3.46 -7.63
CA MET A 106 -6.76 3.78 -7.54
C MET A 106 -5.90 2.75 -8.30
N LEU A 107 -6.21 1.44 -8.20
CA LEU A 107 -5.47 0.39 -8.88
C LEU A 107 -5.62 0.48 -10.41
N LEU A 108 -6.82 0.78 -10.88
CA LEU A 108 -7.08 1.00 -12.31
C LEU A 108 -6.29 2.20 -12.85
N GLU A 109 -6.24 3.30 -12.10
CA GLU A 109 -5.47 4.48 -12.48
C GLU A 109 -3.95 4.21 -12.47
N ILE A 110 -3.46 3.46 -11.50
CA ILE A 110 -2.07 3.01 -11.45
C ILE A 110 -1.74 2.18 -12.69
N ALA A 111 -2.56 1.19 -13.03
CA ALA A 111 -2.37 0.35 -14.21
C ALA A 111 -2.31 1.18 -15.50
N ARG A 112 -3.22 2.14 -15.64
CA ARG A 112 -3.25 3.07 -16.77
C ARG A 112 -1.95 3.89 -16.85
N ARG A 113 -1.53 4.47 -15.74
CA ARG A 113 -0.32 5.31 -15.67
C ARG A 113 0.96 4.56 -16.00
N PHE A 114 1.08 3.31 -15.55
CA PHE A 114 2.26 2.47 -15.81
C PHE A 114 2.15 1.62 -17.07
N ASN A 115 0.99 1.64 -17.73
CA ASN A 115 0.68 0.81 -18.89
C ASN A 115 0.97 -0.68 -18.63
N VAL A 116 0.45 -1.20 -17.49
CA VAL A 116 0.64 -2.60 -17.04
C VAL A 116 -0.72 -3.27 -16.86
N PRO A 117 -0.94 -4.46 -17.45
CA PRO A 117 -2.13 -5.25 -17.13
C PRO A 117 -2.16 -5.64 -15.66
N LEU A 118 -3.29 -5.39 -14.97
CA LEU A 118 -3.40 -5.66 -13.54
C LEU A 118 -3.25 -7.15 -13.19
N GLY A 119 -3.56 -8.07 -14.09
CA GLY A 119 -3.31 -9.49 -13.90
C GLY A 119 -1.81 -9.84 -13.70
N GLU A 120 -0.91 -8.96 -14.10
CA GLU A 120 0.54 -9.09 -13.86
C GLU A 120 0.99 -8.34 -12.58
N ALA A 121 0.16 -7.45 -12.04
CA ALA A 121 0.46 -6.65 -10.86
C ALA A 121 0.05 -7.38 -9.56
N THR A 122 0.76 -7.05 -8.48
CA THR A 122 0.43 -7.53 -7.14
C THR A 122 0.06 -6.34 -6.27
N MET A 123 -1.07 -6.45 -5.52
CA MET A 123 -1.45 -5.51 -4.47
C MET A 123 -1.15 -6.13 -3.11
N VAL A 124 -0.33 -5.46 -2.32
CA VAL A 124 0.06 -5.87 -0.96
C VAL A 124 -0.58 -4.94 0.05
N GLY A 125 -1.29 -5.50 1.02
CA GLY A 125 -1.91 -4.74 2.09
C GLY A 125 -2.14 -5.57 3.35
N ASP A 126 -2.55 -4.92 4.43
CA ASP A 126 -2.83 -5.55 5.73
C ASP A 126 -4.34 -5.69 6.01
N ALA A 127 -5.18 -5.05 5.21
CA ALA A 127 -6.62 -5.01 5.45
C ALA A 127 -7.41 -5.69 4.32
N LYS A 128 -8.56 -6.25 4.67
CA LYS A 128 -9.46 -6.93 3.71
C LYS A 128 -9.80 -6.05 2.51
N ARG A 129 -9.99 -4.74 2.74
CA ARG A 129 -10.30 -3.77 1.66
C ARG A 129 -9.21 -3.68 0.59
N ASP A 130 -7.94 -3.94 0.95
CA ASP A 130 -6.82 -3.95 -0.01
C ASP A 130 -6.93 -5.14 -0.95
N LEU A 131 -7.25 -6.29 -0.39
CA LEU A 131 -7.39 -7.55 -1.12
C LEU A 131 -8.65 -7.55 -2.00
N GLU A 132 -9.74 -6.98 -1.50
CA GLU A 132 -10.98 -6.82 -2.26
C GLU A 132 -10.79 -5.85 -3.44
N ALA A 133 -10.06 -4.73 -3.23
CA ALA A 133 -9.70 -3.82 -4.32
C ALA A 133 -8.82 -4.51 -5.36
N ALA A 134 -7.86 -5.33 -4.93
CA ALA A 134 -7.03 -6.14 -5.82
C ALA A 134 -7.88 -7.09 -6.66
N ALA A 135 -8.76 -7.87 -6.04
CA ALA A 135 -9.64 -8.81 -6.73
C ALA A 135 -10.58 -8.10 -7.71
N ALA A 136 -11.20 -6.99 -7.30
CA ALA A 136 -12.08 -6.19 -8.15
C ALA A 136 -11.36 -5.60 -9.36
N ALA A 137 -10.08 -5.26 -9.23
CA ALA A 137 -9.24 -4.74 -10.30
C ALA A 137 -8.58 -5.84 -11.18
N GLY A 138 -8.65 -7.12 -10.75
CA GLY A 138 -7.97 -8.23 -11.41
C GLY A 138 -6.48 -8.34 -11.09
N ALA A 139 -6.00 -7.69 -10.03
CA ALA A 139 -4.64 -7.81 -9.52
C ALA A 139 -4.50 -9.00 -8.55
N LYS A 140 -3.26 -9.44 -8.31
CA LYS A 140 -2.95 -10.53 -7.39
C LYS A 140 -2.97 -10.03 -5.94
N PRO A 141 -3.88 -10.53 -5.06
CA PRO A 141 -3.96 -10.07 -3.68
C PRO A 141 -2.87 -10.72 -2.81
N VAL A 142 -2.21 -9.90 -2.00
CA VAL A 142 -1.24 -10.33 -0.99
C VAL A 142 -1.56 -9.67 0.34
N LEU A 143 -1.72 -10.49 1.39
CA LEU A 143 -1.89 -10.07 2.76
C LEU A 143 -0.55 -10.13 3.51
N VAL A 144 -0.16 -9.04 4.15
CA VAL A 144 0.90 -9.02 5.16
C VAL A 144 0.29 -9.01 6.54
N LEU A 145 0.92 -9.71 7.50
CA LEU A 145 0.37 -9.88 8.86
C LEU A 145 0.73 -8.73 9.81
N THR A 146 1.44 -7.73 9.33
CA THR A 146 1.67 -6.46 10.02
C THR A 146 0.38 -5.63 10.09
N GLY A 147 0.38 -4.54 10.84
CA GLY A 147 -0.80 -3.70 10.99
C GLY A 147 -2.03 -4.48 11.46
N LYS A 148 -3.07 -4.48 10.66
CA LYS A 148 -4.32 -5.23 10.90
C LYS A 148 -4.30 -6.66 10.31
N GLY A 149 -3.21 -7.06 9.67
CA GLY A 149 -3.16 -8.28 8.87
C GLY A 149 -3.44 -9.56 9.63
N ALA A 150 -2.95 -9.71 10.87
CA ALA A 150 -3.26 -10.87 11.70
C ALA A 150 -4.77 -10.98 12.00
N LYS A 151 -5.41 -9.84 12.31
CA LYS A 151 -6.87 -9.75 12.50
C LYS A 151 -7.60 -10.06 11.20
N THR A 152 -7.19 -9.47 10.10
CA THR A 152 -7.77 -9.70 8.77
C THR A 152 -7.75 -11.19 8.39
N ARG A 153 -6.63 -11.88 8.66
CA ARG A 153 -6.53 -13.33 8.44
C ARG A 153 -7.52 -14.12 9.30
N THR A 154 -7.63 -13.77 10.58
CA THR A 154 -8.52 -14.46 11.52
C THR A 154 -10.00 -14.26 11.17
N GLU A 155 -10.38 -13.07 10.74
CA GLU A 155 -11.75 -12.77 10.29
C GLU A 155 -12.13 -13.55 9.03
N GLY A 156 -11.16 -13.91 8.20
CA GLY A 156 -11.37 -14.74 7.01
C GLY A 156 -12.14 -14.03 5.89
N GLY A 157 -12.72 -14.83 4.99
CA GLY A 157 -13.42 -14.30 3.81
C GLY A 157 -12.49 -13.56 2.85
N LEU A 158 -11.23 -13.99 2.76
CA LEU A 158 -10.26 -13.41 1.85
C LEU A 158 -10.58 -13.77 0.40
N PRO A 159 -10.33 -12.89 -0.56
CA PRO A 159 -10.48 -13.21 -1.98
C PRO A 159 -9.67 -14.46 -2.38
N PRO A 160 -10.18 -15.28 -3.31
CA PRO A 160 -9.44 -16.43 -3.83
C PRO A 160 -8.06 -16.03 -4.37
N GLY A 161 -7.07 -16.90 -4.14
CA GLY A 161 -5.69 -16.66 -4.59
C GLY A 161 -4.90 -15.71 -3.70
N THR A 162 -5.44 -15.25 -2.58
CA THR A 162 -4.70 -14.42 -1.62
C THR A 162 -3.51 -15.19 -1.05
N ARG A 163 -2.30 -14.66 -1.26
CA ARG A 163 -1.07 -15.15 -0.63
C ARG A 163 -0.85 -14.40 0.68
N ILE A 164 -0.28 -15.06 1.68
CA ILE A 164 -0.09 -14.48 3.02
C ILE A 164 1.39 -14.52 3.39
N PHE A 165 1.90 -13.40 3.90
CA PHE A 165 3.29 -13.26 4.36
C PHE A 165 3.34 -12.62 5.74
N PRO A 166 4.37 -12.92 6.56
CA PRO A 166 4.55 -12.26 7.85
C PRO A 166 4.60 -10.73 7.73
N ASP A 167 5.32 -10.24 6.74
CA ASP A 167 5.58 -8.82 6.49
C ASP A 167 5.98 -8.54 5.03
N LEU A 168 6.21 -7.27 4.71
CA LEU A 168 6.63 -6.85 3.38
C LEU A 168 8.05 -7.34 3.02
N ALA A 169 8.95 -7.49 4.01
CA ALA A 169 10.29 -8.02 3.76
C ALA A 169 10.25 -9.46 3.26
N ALA A 170 9.49 -10.33 3.94
CA ALA A 170 9.31 -11.72 3.54
C ALA A 170 8.65 -11.86 2.15
N PHE A 171 7.66 -11.00 1.84
CA PHE A 171 7.10 -10.93 0.49
C PHE A 171 8.15 -10.56 -0.56
N ALA A 172 8.93 -9.50 -0.28
CA ALA A 172 9.96 -9.02 -1.21
C ALA A 172 11.05 -10.07 -1.44
N GLU A 173 11.48 -10.77 -0.40
CA GLU A 173 12.48 -11.84 -0.48
C GLU A 173 12.00 -12.99 -1.38
N GLN A 174 10.75 -13.40 -1.28
CA GLN A 174 10.21 -14.45 -2.14
C GLN A 174 10.05 -13.99 -3.59
N LEU A 175 9.75 -12.72 -3.83
CA LEU A 175 9.51 -12.20 -5.18
C LEU A 175 10.81 -11.86 -5.91
N ALA A 176 11.85 -11.49 -5.16
CA ALA A 176 13.18 -11.09 -5.62
C ALA A 176 14.24 -11.74 -4.72
N PRO A 177 14.50 -13.05 -4.88
CA PRO A 177 15.44 -13.80 -4.05
C PRO A 177 16.90 -13.34 -4.16
#